data_6e786d5156f0649c8103ad86b4cb99c4
#
_entry.id   6e786d5156f0649c8103ad86b4cb99c4
#
_cell.length_a   1.000
_cell.length_b   1.000
_cell.length_c   1.000
_cell.angle_alpha   90.00
_cell.angle_beta   90.00
_cell.angle_gamma   90.00
#
_symmetry.space_group_name_H-M   'P 1'
#
loop_
_entity.id
_entity.type
_entity.pdbx_description
1 polymer ?
#
loop_
_entity_poly.entity_id
_entity_poly.type
_entity_poly.pdbx_seq_one_letter_code
_entity_poly.pdbx_strand_id
1 'polypeptide(L)'
;MKTAFSAMKSLTVGATVLRHAILASPHFSPIHLPDGSFYGTLCAASSEKRQWSERAEQVLQLFAGLIAQYIQKEALVEQLREANAALIAQSYTDSLTGLPNRRAIFENLTTLFSLARHLNHKIMIAFIDLDNFKLINDRFGHNSGDLFLIQVGERLNTLQQNGEVIGRLGGDEFLVVSLNNENADISSLRERIQQQIRGEYHLGDVDLYYPGASLGIVEVDPETTDADSALHAADIAMYQEKKHKQKTPFVAHPALHS
;
A
#
# COMPACT_ATOMS: atom_id res chain seq x y z
N MET A 1 15.55 2.71 -14.24
CA MET A 1 16.19 3.71 -13.37
C MET A 1 17.47 3.23 -12.67
N LYS A 2 17.70 1.92 -12.44
CA LYS A 2 18.99 1.38 -11.93
C LYS A 2 20.18 1.53 -12.88
N THR A 3 19.94 1.69 -14.17
CA THR A 3 20.99 1.77 -15.21
C THR A 3 21.74 3.11 -15.27
N ALA A 4 21.11 4.24 -14.93
CA ALA A 4 21.78 5.55 -14.93
C ALA A 4 22.73 5.73 -13.74
N PHE A 5 22.38 5.17 -12.58
CA PHE A 5 23.23 5.24 -11.38
C PHE A 5 24.43 4.28 -11.47
N SER A 6 24.29 3.18 -12.21
CA SER A 6 25.40 2.27 -12.51
C SER A 6 26.43 2.89 -13.48
N ALA A 7 25.97 3.72 -14.42
CA ALA A 7 26.85 4.42 -15.35
C ALA A 7 27.70 5.50 -14.66
N MET A 8 27.17 6.17 -13.62
CA MET A 8 27.94 7.19 -12.86
C MET A 8 28.97 6.59 -11.91
N LYS A 9 28.77 5.37 -11.38
CA LYS A 9 29.82 4.66 -10.63
C LYS A 9 30.99 4.25 -11.53
N SER A 10 30.80 4.15 -12.82
CA SER A 10 31.84 3.83 -13.80
C SER A 10 32.74 5.04 -14.15
N LEU A 11 32.30 6.27 -13.85
CA LEU A 11 33.16 7.46 -14.03
C LEU A 11 34.37 7.51 -13.08
N THR A 12 34.29 6.84 -11.95
CA THR A 12 35.46 6.65 -11.06
C THR A 12 36.45 5.63 -11.64
N VAL A 13 36.02 4.75 -12.51
CA VAL A 13 36.88 3.80 -13.24
C VAL A 13 37.55 4.46 -14.46
N GLY A 14 37.04 5.58 -14.95
CA GLY A 14 37.58 6.35 -16.05
C GLY A 14 38.96 6.99 -15.78
N ALA A 15 39.37 7.14 -14.50
CA ALA A 15 40.72 7.58 -14.16
C ALA A 15 41.82 6.60 -14.62
N THR A 16 41.48 5.31 -14.81
CA THR A 16 42.40 4.29 -15.28
C THR A 16 42.47 4.24 -16.83
N VAL A 17 41.42 4.60 -17.53
CA VAL A 17 41.38 4.59 -19.00
C VAL A 17 42.07 5.79 -19.60
N LEU A 18 42.14 6.93 -18.89
CA LEU A 18 42.85 8.13 -19.34
C LEU A 18 44.40 8.02 -19.27
N ARG A 19 44.94 6.96 -18.69
CA ARG A 19 46.40 6.74 -18.63
C ARG A 19 47.04 6.45 -19.99
N HIS A 20 46.31 6.14 -21.01
CA HIS A 20 46.83 5.82 -22.36
C HIS A 20 46.64 6.97 -23.37
N ALA A 21 45.86 7.98 -23.05
CA ALA A 21 45.81 9.19 -23.86
C ALA A 21 46.95 10.11 -23.40
N ILE A 22 47.84 10.56 -24.33
CA ILE A 22 48.90 11.56 -24.06
C ILE A 22 48.17 12.88 -23.81
N LEU A 23 47.73 13.09 -22.57
CA LEU A 23 47.11 14.34 -22.12
C LEU A 23 48.22 15.33 -21.79
N ALA A 24 48.37 16.34 -22.62
CA ALA A 24 49.44 17.29 -22.46
C ALA A 24 49.24 18.29 -21.30
N SER A 25 47.95 18.51 -20.87
CA SER A 25 47.62 19.47 -19.79
C SER A 25 46.26 19.15 -19.19
N PRO A 26 46.17 18.18 -18.25
CA PRO A 26 44.91 17.90 -17.55
C PRO A 26 44.66 18.98 -16.47
N HIS A 27 43.42 19.44 -16.38
CA HIS A 27 42.93 20.32 -15.30
C HIS A 27 41.76 19.65 -14.57
N PHE A 28 41.71 19.76 -13.26
CA PHE A 28 40.77 19.09 -12.40
C PHE A 28 40.04 20.10 -11.51
N SER A 29 38.74 19.98 -11.42
CA SER A 29 37.89 20.71 -10.47
C SER A 29 37.14 19.75 -9.58
N PRO A 30 37.31 19.81 -8.25
CA PRO A 30 36.58 18.97 -7.35
C PRO A 30 35.11 19.36 -7.35
N ILE A 31 34.21 18.33 -7.26
CA ILE A 31 32.79 18.50 -7.10
C ILE A 31 32.50 18.23 -5.62
N HIS A 32 32.15 19.28 -4.88
CA HIS A 32 31.66 19.18 -3.51
C HIS A 32 30.16 19.39 -3.49
N LEU A 33 29.47 18.52 -2.76
CA LEU A 33 28.03 18.69 -2.49
C LEU A 33 27.85 19.83 -1.46
N PRO A 34 26.65 20.41 -1.34
CA PRO A 34 26.37 21.49 -0.40
C PRO A 34 26.60 21.15 1.08
N ASP A 35 26.59 19.88 1.44
CA ASP A 35 26.96 19.38 2.78
C ASP A 35 28.49 19.35 3.01
N GLY A 36 29.29 19.78 1.99
CA GLY A 36 30.76 19.77 2.02
C GLY A 36 31.39 18.43 1.65
N SER A 37 30.61 17.37 1.43
CA SER A 37 31.11 16.06 1.05
C SER A 37 31.72 16.08 -0.36
N PHE A 38 32.79 15.32 -0.55
CA PHE A 38 33.42 15.17 -1.86
C PHE A 38 32.67 14.12 -2.68
N TYR A 39 32.11 14.53 -3.81
CA TYR A 39 31.40 13.64 -4.72
C TYR A 39 32.30 13.05 -5.81
N GLY A 40 33.21 13.87 -6.34
CA GLY A 40 34.07 13.45 -7.44
C GLY A 40 34.83 14.61 -8.03
N THR A 41 35.40 14.43 -9.22
CA THR A 41 36.22 15.44 -9.89
C THR A 41 35.79 15.61 -11.34
N LEU A 42 35.56 16.84 -11.75
CA LEU A 42 35.42 17.22 -13.14
C LEU A 42 36.80 17.44 -13.76
N CYS A 43 37.05 16.70 -14.85
CA CYS A 43 38.33 16.76 -15.56
C CYS A 43 38.17 17.40 -16.95
N ALA A 44 39.02 18.33 -17.30
CA ALA A 44 39.14 18.79 -18.66
C ALA A 44 40.59 18.58 -19.15
N ALA A 45 40.74 18.13 -20.38
CA ALA A 45 42.02 17.78 -20.94
C ALA A 45 42.17 18.29 -22.39
N SER A 46 43.41 18.65 -22.78
CA SER A 46 43.76 19.05 -24.15
C SER A 46 44.83 18.14 -24.71
N SER A 47 44.79 17.85 -26.02
CA SER A 47 45.83 17.17 -26.74
C SER A 47 47.06 18.04 -27.02
N GLU A 48 46.91 19.36 -26.89
CA GLU A 48 47.97 20.33 -27.09
C GLU A 48 48.49 20.87 -25.75
N LYS A 49 49.78 21.14 -25.64
CA LYS A 49 50.34 21.86 -24.49
C LYS A 49 49.91 23.31 -24.54
N ARG A 50 48.88 23.66 -23.79
CA ARG A 50 48.39 25.04 -23.63
C ARG A 50 48.40 25.40 -22.14
N GLN A 51 48.74 26.67 -21.86
CA GLN A 51 48.50 27.22 -20.52
C GLN A 51 46.98 27.43 -20.36
N TRP A 52 46.45 26.95 -19.25
CA TRP A 52 45.08 27.20 -18.90
C TRP A 52 44.85 28.65 -18.56
N SER A 53 43.87 29.27 -19.14
CA SER A 53 43.49 30.63 -18.79
C SER A 53 42.63 30.62 -17.51
N GLU A 54 42.74 31.69 -16.73
CA GLU A 54 41.90 31.90 -15.54
C GLU A 54 40.39 31.76 -15.88
N ARG A 55 39.99 32.21 -17.05
CA ARG A 55 38.60 32.05 -17.58
C ARG A 55 38.21 30.58 -17.75
N ALA A 56 39.12 29.74 -18.23
CA ALA A 56 38.85 28.32 -18.44
C ALA A 56 38.71 27.61 -17.08
N GLU A 57 39.48 27.99 -16.08
CA GLU A 57 39.35 27.47 -14.72
C GLU A 57 38.01 27.86 -14.06
N GLN A 58 37.61 29.12 -14.18
CA GLN A 58 36.33 29.63 -13.71
C GLN A 58 35.16 28.89 -14.34
N VAL A 59 35.22 28.61 -15.65
CA VAL A 59 34.20 27.84 -16.35
C VAL A 59 34.13 26.40 -15.84
N LEU A 60 35.27 25.75 -15.59
CA LEU A 60 35.30 24.38 -15.05
C LEU A 60 34.70 24.31 -13.63
N GLN A 61 35.02 25.32 -12.80
CA GLN A 61 34.44 25.44 -11.45
C GLN A 61 32.94 25.68 -11.48
N LEU A 62 32.43 26.50 -12.42
CA LEU A 62 30.99 26.71 -12.65
C LEU A 62 30.30 25.41 -13.01
N PHE A 63 30.86 24.62 -13.94
CA PHE A 63 30.29 23.30 -14.29
C PHE A 63 30.34 22.34 -13.12
N ALA A 64 31.41 22.30 -12.33
CA ALA A 64 31.46 21.47 -11.13
C ALA A 64 30.37 21.85 -10.13
N GLY A 65 30.11 23.15 -9.94
CA GLY A 65 29.01 23.65 -9.11
C GLY A 65 27.63 23.29 -9.65
N LEU A 66 27.41 23.42 -10.96
CA LEU A 66 26.14 23.01 -11.60
C LEU A 66 25.89 21.50 -11.45
N ILE A 67 26.93 20.69 -11.61
CA ILE A 67 26.84 19.25 -11.42
C ILE A 67 26.47 18.90 -9.97
N ALA A 68 27.13 19.58 -9.01
CA ALA A 68 26.83 19.40 -7.59
C ALA A 68 25.35 19.74 -7.26
N GLN A 69 24.88 20.88 -7.78
CA GLN A 69 23.47 21.28 -7.61
C GLN A 69 22.49 20.28 -8.27
N TYR A 70 22.83 19.79 -9.46
CA TYR A 70 21.99 18.80 -10.15
C TYR A 70 21.87 17.50 -9.35
N ILE A 71 23.01 17.00 -8.84
CA ILE A 71 23.05 15.78 -8.02
C ILE A 71 22.20 15.95 -6.75
N GLN A 72 22.35 17.08 -6.07
CA GLN A 72 21.57 17.40 -4.88
C GLN A 72 20.07 17.46 -5.19
N LYS A 73 19.70 18.14 -6.28
CA LYS A 73 18.31 18.23 -6.71
C LYS A 73 17.70 16.84 -6.95
N GLU A 74 18.42 15.95 -7.66
CA GLU A 74 17.95 14.58 -7.90
C GLU A 74 17.77 13.81 -6.60
N ALA A 75 18.70 13.93 -5.65
CA ALA A 75 18.59 13.29 -4.34
C ALA A 75 17.38 13.79 -3.54
N LEU A 76 17.16 15.11 -3.53
CA LEU A 76 15.99 15.71 -2.85
C LEU A 76 14.66 15.30 -3.49
N VAL A 77 14.60 15.22 -4.82
CA VAL A 77 13.42 14.77 -5.53
C VAL A 77 13.08 13.31 -5.18
N GLU A 78 14.09 12.44 -5.07
CA GLU A 78 13.88 11.06 -4.69
C GLU A 78 13.41 10.93 -3.23
N GLN A 79 14.04 11.66 -2.30
CA GLN A 79 13.59 11.72 -0.90
C GLN A 79 12.14 12.23 -0.77
N LEU A 80 11.78 13.25 -1.54
CA LEU A 80 10.41 13.77 -1.56
C LEU A 80 9.42 12.73 -2.09
N ARG A 81 9.79 11.98 -3.13
CA ARG A 81 8.96 10.89 -3.67
C ARG A 81 8.75 9.77 -2.66
N GLU A 82 9.82 9.36 -1.98
CA GLU A 82 9.75 8.33 -0.94
C GLU A 82 8.87 8.79 0.25
N ALA A 83 9.07 10.02 0.72
CA ALA A 83 8.26 10.59 1.79
C ALA A 83 6.78 10.72 1.38
N ASN A 84 6.50 11.16 0.15
CA ASN A 84 5.14 11.27 -0.36
C ASN A 84 4.48 9.89 -0.53
N ALA A 85 5.21 8.89 -1.02
CA ALA A 85 4.71 7.51 -1.12
C ALA A 85 4.37 6.94 0.27
N ALA A 86 5.20 7.20 1.28
CA ALA A 86 4.94 6.78 2.66
C ALA A 86 3.70 7.48 3.25
N LEU A 87 3.54 8.78 3.02
CA LEU A 87 2.35 9.54 3.45
C LEU A 87 1.08 9.03 2.77
N ILE A 88 1.15 8.74 1.47
CA ILE A 88 0.04 8.15 0.72
C ILE A 88 -0.32 6.78 1.31
N ALA A 89 0.66 5.90 1.52
CA ALA A 89 0.43 4.59 2.11
C ALA A 89 -0.26 4.70 3.48
N GLN A 90 0.21 5.57 4.37
CA GLN A 90 -0.43 5.83 5.66
C GLN A 90 -1.85 6.41 5.52
N SER A 91 -2.14 7.15 4.45
CA SER A 91 -3.46 7.75 4.20
C SER A 91 -4.49 6.77 3.65
N TYR A 92 -4.07 5.62 3.09
CA TYR A 92 -4.96 4.67 2.39
C TYR A 92 -5.02 3.28 3.03
N THR A 93 -4.19 2.99 4.02
CA THR A 93 -4.19 1.71 4.74
C THR A 93 -4.66 1.86 6.18
N ASP A 94 -5.32 0.84 6.70
CA ASP A 94 -5.59 0.69 8.13
C ASP A 94 -4.31 0.27 8.84
N SER A 95 -3.89 1.03 9.85
CA SER A 95 -2.60 0.85 10.53
C SER A 95 -2.49 -0.45 11.31
N LEU A 96 -3.62 -1.07 11.68
CA LEU A 96 -3.63 -2.31 12.44
C LEU A 96 -3.58 -3.54 11.51
N THR A 97 -4.45 -3.58 10.50
CA THR A 97 -4.64 -4.75 9.65
C THR A 97 -3.86 -4.70 8.34
N GLY A 98 -3.35 -3.52 7.94
CA GLY A 98 -2.69 -3.32 6.64
C GLY A 98 -3.64 -3.32 5.44
N LEU A 99 -4.92 -3.58 5.64
CA LEU A 99 -5.94 -3.52 4.59
C LEU A 99 -6.22 -2.08 4.15
N PRO A 100 -6.79 -1.86 2.97
CA PRO A 100 -7.39 -0.60 2.60
C PRO A 100 -8.29 -0.06 3.71
N ASN A 101 -8.07 1.20 4.09
CA ASN A 101 -8.90 1.87 5.09
C ASN A 101 -10.20 2.41 4.46
N ARG A 102 -11.06 3.00 5.28
CA ARG A 102 -12.33 3.60 4.84
C ARG A 102 -12.17 4.50 3.62
N ARG A 103 -11.17 5.39 3.63
CA ARG A 103 -10.92 6.31 2.53
C ARG A 103 -10.56 5.60 1.22
N ALA A 104 -9.65 4.64 1.30
CA ALA A 104 -9.23 3.84 0.14
C ALA A 104 -10.40 3.06 -0.46
N ILE A 105 -11.27 2.49 0.39
CA ILE A 105 -12.44 1.75 -0.05
C ILE A 105 -13.40 2.65 -0.84
N PHE A 106 -13.71 3.85 -0.34
CA PHE A 106 -14.62 4.77 -1.01
C PHE A 106 -14.10 5.24 -2.36
N GLU A 107 -12.79 5.52 -2.48
CA GLU A 107 -12.18 5.86 -3.77
C GLU A 107 -12.20 4.66 -4.74
N ASN A 108 -11.91 3.46 -4.25
CA ASN A 108 -11.98 2.24 -5.05
C ASN A 108 -13.43 1.95 -5.52
N LEU A 109 -14.42 2.15 -4.66
CA LEU A 109 -15.84 2.00 -5.02
C LEU A 109 -16.22 2.88 -6.20
N THR A 110 -15.86 4.17 -6.16
CA THR A 110 -16.14 5.09 -7.26
C THR A 110 -15.56 4.58 -8.58
N THR A 111 -14.34 4.06 -8.55
CA THR A 111 -13.66 3.48 -9.71
C THR A 111 -14.35 2.20 -10.18
N LEU A 112 -14.71 1.30 -9.24
CA LEU A 112 -15.40 0.04 -9.54
C LEU A 112 -16.78 0.26 -10.13
N PHE A 113 -17.54 1.24 -9.64
CA PHE A 113 -18.84 1.61 -10.21
C PHE A 113 -18.71 2.10 -11.65
N SER A 114 -17.70 2.93 -11.94
CA SER A 114 -17.42 3.38 -13.31
C SER A 114 -17.01 2.23 -14.23
N LEU A 115 -16.17 1.31 -13.73
CA LEU A 115 -15.75 0.13 -14.48
C LEU A 115 -16.90 -0.83 -14.73
N ALA A 116 -17.75 -1.07 -13.73
CA ALA A 116 -18.91 -1.96 -13.82
C ALA A 116 -19.92 -1.46 -14.87
N ARG A 117 -20.20 -0.14 -14.91
CA ARG A 117 -21.02 0.47 -15.96
C ARG A 117 -20.43 0.20 -17.35
N HIS A 118 -19.12 0.41 -17.50
CA HIS A 118 -18.46 0.21 -18.80
C HIS A 118 -18.49 -1.25 -19.27
N LEU A 119 -18.40 -2.19 -18.34
CA LEU A 119 -18.43 -3.63 -18.60
C LEU A 119 -19.85 -4.23 -18.62
N ASN A 120 -20.88 -3.45 -18.29
CA ASN A 120 -22.26 -3.91 -18.08
C ASN A 120 -22.34 -5.03 -17.03
N HIS A 121 -21.56 -4.89 -15.93
CA HIS A 121 -21.52 -5.82 -14.81
C HIS A 121 -22.25 -5.24 -13.61
N LYS A 122 -22.81 -6.11 -12.77
CA LYS A 122 -23.31 -5.73 -11.45
C LYS A 122 -22.20 -5.68 -10.42
N ILE A 123 -22.47 -5.07 -9.28
CA ILE A 123 -21.56 -5.01 -8.14
C ILE A 123 -22.19 -5.69 -6.95
N MET A 124 -21.44 -6.57 -6.29
CA MET A 124 -21.79 -7.10 -4.99
C MET A 124 -20.99 -6.38 -3.91
N ILE A 125 -21.70 -5.95 -2.86
CA ILE A 125 -21.13 -5.31 -1.69
C ILE A 125 -21.52 -6.11 -0.47
N ALA A 126 -20.52 -6.57 0.30
CA ALA A 126 -20.72 -7.24 1.57
C ALA A 126 -20.18 -6.36 2.71
N PHE A 127 -21.07 -5.88 3.55
CA PHE A 127 -20.75 -5.23 4.81
C PHE A 127 -20.63 -6.30 5.90
N ILE A 128 -19.56 -6.28 6.67
CA ILE A 128 -19.19 -7.30 7.63
C ILE A 128 -19.03 -6.65 9.00
N ASP A 129 -19.68 -7.19 10.01
CA ASP A 129 -19.51 -6.82 11.41
C ASP A 129 -19.16 -8.05 12.24
N LEU A 130 -18.06 -8.01 12.98
CA LEU A 130 -17.58 -9.14 13.76
C LEU A 130 -18.42 -9.30 15.04
N ASP A 131 -19.30 -10.30 15.06
CA ASP A 131 -20.20 -10.54 16.17
C ASP A 131 -19.44 -10.74 17.50
N ASN A 132 -19.87 -10.01 18.53
CA ASN A 132 -19.29 -10.09 19.88
C ASN A 132 -17.80 -9.70 20.02
N PHE A 133 -17.26 -8.90 19.09
CA PHE A 133 -15.87 -8.42 19.18
C PHE A 133 -15.57 -7.69 20.50
N LYS A 134 -16.52 -6.90 20.98
CA LYS A 134 -16.40 -6.25 22.30
C LYS A 134 -16.20 -7.28 23.43
N LEU A 135 -16.88 -8.41 23.40
CA LEU A 135 -16.72 -9.47 24.40
C LEU A 135 -15.32 -10.11 24.34
N ILE A 136 -14.73 -10.20 23.14
CA ILE A 136 -13.33 -10.66 22.99
C ILE A 136 -12.39 -9.69 23.70
N ASN A 137 -12.54 -8.38 23.47
CA ASN A 137 -11.76 -7.35 24.15
C ASN A 137 -11.94 -7.38 25.67
N ASP A 138 -13.19 -7.45 26.13
CA ASP A 138 -13.52 -7.43 27.56
C ASP A 138 -12.99 -8.66 28.29
N ARG A 139 -12.91 -9.82 27.62
CA ARG A 139 -12.47 -11.08 28.21
C ARG A 139 -10.98 -11.33 28.11
N PHE A 140 -10.36 -10.99 26.98
CA PHE A 140 -8.97 -11.36 26.66
C PHE A 140 -8.05 -10.15 26.51
N GLY A 141 -8.59 -8.94 26.66
CA GLY A 141 -7.84 -7.68 26.55
C GLY A 141 -7.72 -7.16 25.12
N HIS A 142 -7.42 -5.86 24.99
CA HIS A 142 -7.32 -5.18 23.68
C HIS A 142 -6.23 -5.75 22.79
N ASN A 143 -5.10 -6.19 23.34
CA ASN A 143 -4.02 -6.80 22.55
C ASN A 143 -4.50 -8.07 21.82
N SER A 144 -5.29 -8.91 22.48
CA SER A 144 -5.88 -10.11 21.87
C SER A 144 -6.93 -9.73 20.83
N GLY A 145 -7.71 -8.68 21.07
CA GLY A 145 -8.64 -8.14 20.08
C GLY A 145 -7.94 -7.61 18.83
N ASP A 146 -6.81 -6.92 19.01
CA ASP A 146 -5.99 -6.44 17.89
C ASP A 146 -5.42 -7.61 17.06
N LEU A 147 -4.88 -8.64 17.71
CA LEU A 147 -4.42 -9.86 17.03
C LEU A 147 -5.55 -10.56 16.29
N PHE A 148 -6.77 -10.60 16.87
CA PHE A 148 -7.94 -11.14 16.20
C PHE A 148 -8.28 -10.37 14.92
N LEU A 149 -8.32 -9.02 14.98
CA LEU A 149 -8.59 -8.17 13.82
C LEU A 149 -7.53 -8.33 12.72
N ILE A 150 -6.25 -8.45 13.09
CA ILE A 150 -5.16 -8.70 12.15
C ILE A 150 -5.39 -10.01 11.42
N GLN A 151 -5.64 -11.11 12.16
CA GLN A 151 -5.85 -12.44 11.55
C GLN A 151 -7.12 -12.49 10.70
N VAL A 152 -8.20 -11.82 11.10
CA VAL A 152 -9.40 -11.67 10.26
C VAL A 152 -9.05 -10.93 8.97
N GLY A 153 -8.30 -9.84 9.06
CA GLY A 153 -7.84 -9.08 7.90
C GLY A 153 -7.00 -9.92 6.95
N GLU A 154 -6.04 -10.69 7.46
CA GLU A 154 -5.20 -11.59 6.68
C GLU A 154 -6.01 -12.66 5.95
N ARG A 155 -6.99 -13.27 6.64
CA ARG A 155 -7.87 -14.29 6.06
C ARG A 155 -8.78 -13.70 4.98
N LEU A 156 -9.41 -12.56 5.24
CA LEU A 156 -10.23 -11.88 4.24
C LEU A 156 -9.41 -11.46 3.02
N ASN A 157 -8.16 -11.05 3.22
CA ASN A 157 -7.27 -10.64 2.14
C ASN A 157 -7.01 -11.75 1.11
N THR A 158 -7.18 -13.01 1.48
CA THR A 158 -7.08 -14.14 0.54
C THR A 158 -8.16 -14.11 -0.54
N LEU A 159 -9.29 -13.44 -0.27
CA LEU A 159 -10.37 -13.29 -1.25
C LEU A 159 -9.98 -12.39 -2.42
N GLN A 160 -9.00 -11.49 -2.27
CA GLN A 160 -8.54 -10.61 -3.36
C GLN A 160 -8.02 -11.38 -4.59
N GLN A 161 -7.61 -12.61 -4.42
CA GLN A 161 -7.15 -13.46 -5.54
C GLN A 161 -8.24 -13.70 -6.60
N ASN A 162 -9.50 -13.46 -6.24
CA ASN A 162 -10.65 -13.58 -7.15
C ASN A 162 -11.14 -12.21 -7.68
N GLY A 163 -10.37 -11.12 -7.44
CA GLY A 163 -10.69 -9.77 -7.92
C GLY A 163 -11.57 -8.96 -6.97
N GLU A 164 -11.79 -9.42 -5.73
CA GLU A 164 -12.48 -8.64 -4.71
C GLU A 164 -11.58 -7.53 -4.16
N VAL A 165 -12.20 -6.39 -3.83
CA VAL A 165 -11.61 -5.31 -3.04
C VAL A 165 -12.05 -5.47 -1.60
N ILE A 166 -11.09 -5.53 -0.68
CA ILE A 166 -11.35 -5.74 0.74
C ILE A 166 -10.75 -4.60 1.52
N GLY A 167 -11.43 -4.18 2.59
CA GLY A 167 -10.89 -3.19 3.49
C GLY A 167 -11.59 -3.17 4.84
N ARG A 168 -10.98 -2.41 5.77
CA ARG A 168 -11.51 -2.19 7.11
C ARG A 168 -12.03 -0.77 7.23
N LEU A 169 -13.30 -0.64 7.66
CA LEU A 169 -13.96 0.65 7.83
C LEU A 169 -13.64 1.31 9.17
N GLY A 170 -13.30 0.50 10.17
CA GLY A 170 -12.96 0.90 11.54
C GLY A 170 -13.55 -0.08 12.56
N GLY A 171 -13.03 -0.10 13.79
CA GLY A 171 -13.51 -1.02 14.82
C GLY A 171 -13.49 -2.48 14.35
N ASP A 172 -14.67 -3.11 14.35
CA ASP A 172 -14.94 -4.48 13.96
C ASP A 172 -15.64 -4.60 12.58
N GLU A 173 -15.63 -3.51 11.79
CA GLU A 173 -16.32 -3.43 10.51
C GLU A 173 -15.36 -3.59 9.33
N PHE A 174 -15.71 -4.51 8.40
CA PHE A 174 -14.99 -4.76 7.17
C PHE A 174 -15.94 -4.65 5.97
N LEU A 175 -15.37 -4.44 4.79
CA LEU A 175 -16.10 -4.38 3.54
C LEU A 175 -15.42 -5.28 2.50
N VAL A 176 -16.24 -6.02 1.75
CA VAL A 176 -15.80 -6.74 0.55
C VAL A 176 -16.66 -6.26 -0.62
N VAL A 177 -15.99 -5.89 -1.71
CA VAL A 177 -16.64 -5.46 -2.95
C VAL A 177 -16.16 -6.33 -4.10
N SER A 178 -17.07 -6.83 -4.89
CA SER A 178 -16.78 -7.70 -6.04
C SER A 178 -17.56 -7.25 -7.27
N LEU A 179 -16.90 -7.32 -8.44
CA LEU A 179 -17.61 -7.21 -9.72
C LEU A 179 -18.29 -8.55 -10.01
N ASN A 180 -19.59 -8.52 -10.25
CA ASN A 180 -20.35 -9.71 -10.61
C ASN A 180 -20.46 -9.83 -12.13
N ASN A 181 -19.82 -10.84 -12.69
CA ASN A 181 -19.83 -11.16 -14.13
C ASN A 181 -20.84 -12.27 -14.49
N GLU A 182 -22.05 -12.19 -13.95
CA GLU A 182 -23.19 -13.09 -14.22
C GLU A 182 -23.16 -14.51 -13.60
N ASN A 183 -22.05 -14.93 -12.95
CA ASN A 183 -21.89 -16.30 -12.45
C ASN A 183 -21.78 -16.42 -10.92
N ALA A 184 -21.64 -15.32 -10.19
CA ALA A 184 -21.56 -15.35 -8.75
C ALA A 184 -22.88 -14.91 -8.12
N ASP A 185 -23.40 -15.73 -7.22
CA ASP A 185 -24.61 -15.40 -6.46
C ASP A 185 -24.21 -14.88 -5.06
N ILE A 186 -25.13 -14.14 -4.43
CA ILE A 186 -24.97 -13.59 -3.07
C ILE A 186 -24.65 -14.70 -2.06
N SER A 187 -25.23 -15.89 -2.22
CA SER A 187 -25.05 -17.04 -1.32
C SER A 187 -23.60 -17.56 -1.39
N SER A 188 -23.04 -17.63 -2.59
CA SER A 188 -21.65 -18.03 -2.82
C SER A 188 -20.66 -17.06 -2.18
N LEU A 189 -20.86 -15.74 -2.36
CA LEU A 189 -20.01 -14.73 -1.73
C LEU A 189 -20.12 -14.80 -0.21
N ARG A 190 -21.34 -14.95 0.32
CA ARG A 190 -21.60 -15.11 1.76
C ARG A 190 -20.85 -16.29 2.34
N GLU A 191 -20.94 -17.44 1.69
CA GLU A 191 -20.29 -18.67 2.16
C GLU A 191 -18.77 -18.52 2.14
N ARG A 192 -18.18 -17.96 1.10
CA ARG A 192 -16.74 -17.70 0.99
C ARG A 192 -16.27 -16.77 2.10
N ILE A 193 -16.96 -15.68 2.37
CA ILE A 193 -16.62 -14.74 3.46
C ILE A 193 -16.72 -15.46 4.80
N GLN A 194 -17.80 -16.18 5.08
CA GLN A 194 -17.98 -16.89 6.35
C GLN A 194 -16.91 -17.97 6.56
N GLN A 195 -16.50 -18.68 5.52
CA GLN A 195 -15.42 -19.68 5.59
C GLN A 195 -14.07 -19.06 5.97
N GLN A 196 -13.79 -17.84 5.52
CA GLN A 196 -12.57 -17.15 5.91
C GLN A 196 -12.59 -16.65 7.37
N ILE A 197 -13.75 -16.18 7.83
CA ILE A 197 -13.88 -15.58 9.16
C ILE A 197 -14.04 -16.65 10.25
N ARG A 198 -14.78 -17.74 9.96
CA ARG A 198 -15.05 -18.80 10.92
C ARG A 198 -13.82 -19.68 11.15
N GLY A 199 -13.58 -20.04 12.42
CA GLY A 199 -12.55 -21.01 12.77
C GLY A 199 -11.73 -20.63 13.98
N GLU A 200 -10.57 -21.26 14.13
CA GLU A 200 -9.66 -21.07 15.25
C GLU A 200 -8.73 -19.87 15.01
N TYR A 201 -8.49 -19.12 16.09
CA TYR A 201 -7.63 -17.95 16.13
C TYR A 201 -6.64 -18.07 17.28
N HIS A 202 -5.36 -17.80 17.03
CA HIS A 202 -4.30 -17.82 18.02
C HIS A 202 -3.99 -16.37 18.45
N LEU A 203 -4.46 -16.00 19.64
CA LEU A 203 -4.43 -14.62 20.14
C LEU A 203 -3.35 -14.46 21.24
N GLY A 204 -2.12 -14.84 20.95
CA GLY A 204 -1.04 -14.96 21.91
C GLY A 204 -1.17 -16.24 22.73
N ASP A 205 -1.42 -16.11 24.04
CA ASP A 205 -1.59 -17.27 24.93
C ASP A 205 -3.02 -17.84 24.94
N VAL A 206 -3.90 -17.34 24.05
CA VAL A 206 -5.32 -17.71 23.98
C VAL A 206 -5.66 -18.27 22.62
N ASP A 207 -6.25 -19.46 22.59
CA ASP A 207 -6.89 -20.03 21.42
C ASP A 207 -8.41 -19.79 21.49
N LEU A 208 -8.96 -19.21 20.43
CA LEU A 208 -10.37 -18.87 20.33
C LEU A 208 -10.98 -19.49 19.08
N TYR A 209 -12.05 -20.26 19.26
CA TYR A 209 -12.91 -20.61 18.12
C TYR A 209 -13.96 -19.52 17.89
N TYR A 210 -13.93 -18.92 16.69
CA TYR A 210 -14.85 -17.86 16.30
C TYR A 210 -15.92 -18.39 15.35
N PRO A 211 -17.23 -18.22 15.65
CA PRO A 211 -18.31 -18.85 14.90
C PRO A 211 -18.68 -18.12 13.59
N GLY A 212 -18.29 -16.86 13.45
CA GLY A 212 -18.56 -16.05 12.24
C GLY A 212 -19.05 -14.64 12.55
N ALA A 213 -19.31 -13.89 11.49
CA ALA A 213 -19.70 -12.49 11.50
C ALA A 213 -21.11 -12.27 10.95
N SER A 214 -21.72 -11.13 11.26
CA SER A 214 -22.95 -10.66 10.62
C SER A 214 -22.62 -10.02 9.26
N LEU A 215 -23.34 -10.42 8.21
CA LEU A 215 -23.08 -10.04 6.83
C LEU A 215 -24.32 -9.41 6.19
N GLY A 216 -24.21 -8.17 5.72
CA GLY A 216 -25.17 -7.57 4.80
C GLY A 216 -24.61 -7.58 3.39
N ILE A 217 -25.21 -8.39 2.52
CA ILE A 217 -24.77 -8.49 1.12
C ILE A 217 -25.87 -8.03 0.20
N VAL A 218 -25.52 -7.10 -0.69
CA VAL A 218 -26.40 -6.59 -1.73
C VAL A 218 -25.73 -6.71 -3.09
N GLU A 219 -26.55 -7.01 -4.10
CA GLU A 219 -26.17 -6.89 -5.50
C GLU A 219 -26.88 -5.68 -6.08
N VAL A 220 -26.13 -4.80 -6.73
CA VAL A 220 -26.65 -3.57 -7.31
C VAL A 220 -26.26 -3.43 -8.76
N ASP A 221 -27.16 -2.81 -9.53
CA ASP A 221 -26.89 -2.35 -10.87
C ASP A 221 -26.31 -0.92 -10.79
N PRO A 222 -25.06 -0.69 -11.25
CA PRO A 222 -24.43 0.62 -11.16
C PRO A 222 -25.05 1.68 -12.07
N GLU A 223 -25.95 1.32 -13.00
CA GLU A 223 -26.71 2.27 -13.80
C GLU A 223 -27.87 2.90 -13.01
N THR A 224 -28.42 2.17 -12.04
CA THR A 224 -29.59 2.60 -11.27
C THR A 224 -29.29 2.97 -9.82
N THR A 225 -28.13 2.58 -9.31
CA THR A 225 -27.73 2.76 -7.91
C THR A 225 -26.34 3.39 -7.83
N ASP A 226 -26.15 4.38 -6.97
CA ASP A 226 -24.84 4.92 -6.64
C ASP A 226 -24.15 4.15 -5.51
N ALA A 227 -22.84 4.43 -5.32
CA ALA A 227 -22.02 3.76 -4.33
C ALA A 227 -22.50 3.98 -2.89
N ASP A 228 -22.95 5.19 -2.55
CA ASP A 228 -23.38 5.53 -1.19
C ASP A 228 -24.69 4.83 -0.84
N SER A 229 -25.64 4.81 -1.79
CA SER A 229 -26.91 4.09 -1.63
C SER A 229 -26.69 2.57 -1.49
N ALA A 230 -25.76 2.01 -2.26
CA ALA A 230 -25.42 0.60 -2.21
C ALA A 230 -24.77 0.21 -0.87
N LEU A 231 -23.84 1.03 -0.36
CA LEU A 231 -23.24 0.85 0.96
C LEU A 231 -24.27 0.92 2.07
N HIS A 232 -25.16 1.90 2.02
CA HIS A 232 -26.21 2.04 3.00
C HIS A 232 -27.18 0.84 3.01
N ALA A 233 -27.52 0.32 1.84
CA ALA A 233 -28.35 -0.88 1.74
C ALA A 233 -27.66 -2.11 2.34
N ALA A 234 -26.34 -2.27 2.12
CA ALA A 234 -25.55 -3.35 2.69
C ALA A 234 -25.44 -3.24 4.22
N ASP A 235 -25.23 -2.03 4.76
CA ASP A 235 -25.22 -1.77 6.20
C ASP A 235 -26.57 -2.11 6.86
N ILE A 236 -27.70 -1.68 6.28
CA ILE A 236 -29.04 -2.03 6.77
C ILE A 236 -29.21 -3.55 6.79
N ALA A 237 -28.83 -4.26 5.74
CA ALA A 237 -28.94 -5.71 5.66
C ALA A 237 -28.08 -6.41 6.73
N MET A 238 -26.85 -5.94 6.97
CA MET A 238 -25.96 -6.44 8.02
C MET A 238 -26.59 -6.22 9.41
N TYR A 239 -27.11 -5.03 9.67
CA TYR A 239 -27.73 -4.71 10.95
C TYR A 239 -28.97 -5.57 11.24
N GLN A 240 -29.78 -5.90 10.22
CA GLN A 240 -30.90 -6.81 10.35
C GLN A 240 -30.43 -8.22 10.71
N GLU A 241 -29.40 -8.74 10.06
CA GLU A 241 -28.81 -10.04 10.41
C GLU A 241 -28.27 -10.05 11.85
N LYS A 242 -27.52 -9.00 12.25
CA LYS A 242 -26.99 -8.85 13.61
C LYS A 242 -28.10 -8.90 14.65
N LYS A 243 -29.21 -8.21 14.43
CA LYS A 243 -30.38 -8.26 15.34
C LYS A 243 -30.99 -9.64 15.46
N HIS A 244 -31.03 -10.41 14.40
CA HIS A 244 -31.53 -11.79 14.44
C HIS A 244 -30.61 -12.71 15.23
N LYS A 245 -29.29 -12.57 15.09
CA LYS A 245 -28.30 -13.37 15.82
C LYS A 245 -28.23 -13.07 17.30
N GLN A 246 -28.38 -11.81 17.71
CA GLN A 246 -28.34 -11.40 19.13
C GLN A 246 -29.39 -12.09 20.01
N LYS A 247 -30.41 -12.70 19.42
CA LYS A 247 -31.39 -13.50 20.13
C LYS A 247 -30.88 -14.91 20.53
N THR A 248 -29.70 -15.32 20.01
CA THR A 248 -29.06 -16.60 20.33
C THR A 248 -27.83 -16.35 21.21
N PRO A 249 -27.72 -16.92 22.40
CA PRO A 249 -26.60 -16.67 23.29
C PRO A 249 -25.27 -17.15 22.67
N PHE A 250 -24.28 -16.26 22.62
CA PHE A 250 -22.92 -16.60 22.23
C PHE A 250 -22.22 -17.35 23.37
N VAL A 251 -21.78 -18.56 23.11
CA VAL A 251 -20.94 -19.35 24.01
C VAL A 251 -19.53 -19.40 23.40
N ALA A 252 -18.62 -18.57 23.92
CA ALA A 252 -17.19 -18.68 23.60
C ALA A 252 -16.67 -19.97 24.25
N HIS A 253 -16.38 -20.99 23.46
CA HIS A 253 -15.65 -22.16 23.95
C HIS A 253 -14.14 -21.87 23.80
N PRO A 254 -13.33 -21.98 24.86
CA PRO A 254 -11.89 -22.14 24.69
C PRO A 254 -11.64 -23.39 23.86
N ALA A 255 -10.69 -23.34 22.93
CA ALA A 255 -10.31 -24.51 22.16
C ALA A 255 -9.94 -25.66 23.11
N LEU A 256 -10.63 -26.77 22.99
CA LEU A 256 -10.30 -27.99 23.74
C LEU A 256 -9.00 -28.53 23.14
N HIS A 257 -7.88 -28.34 23.88
CA HIS A 257 -6.65 -29.06 23.60
C HIS A 257 -6.95 -30.56 23.72
N SER A 258 -6.93 -31.27 22.58
CA SER A 258 -6.89 -32.74 22.50
C SER A 258 -5.47 -33.18 22.14
#